data_4ee46a345ccefc8b1c747ea6021985cf
#
_entry.id   4ee46a345ccefc8b1c747ea6021985cf
#
_cell.length_a   1.000
_cell.length_b   1.000
_cell.length_c   1.000
_cell.angle_alpha   90.00
_cell.angle_beta   90.00
_cell.angle_gamma   90.00
#
_symmetry.space_group_name_H-M   'P 1'
#
loop_
_entity.id
_entity.type
_entity.pdbx_description
1 polymer ?
#
loop_
_entity_poly.entity_id
_entity_poly.type
_entity_poly.pdbx_seq_one_letter_code
_entity_poly.pdbx_strand_id
1 'polypeptide(L)'
;MMGIGPVDFRDKPAAVQAYVRYMLDRTNRMIKVDGLPDSIPEYVLKMMVQANGHCIVAHVDGQLYALTGTWSGFPDPYYRGTEYVVANPGLDMSRTFKPGEDCVVIRNDHAMLGLVPMCNHYASMLVETDLSLTMELVTGRAPYIIGAGNDADKLAADDFIRKLWAGDLSAVLENRFIDGLKVAPASEGSSQRLSQLIEAHQFISAKWYNALGLDSNYNMKRESLTANEVDMNSDSLMPLVDDMLDCWQTGVEEVNEMFGTSWSVELSSSWKDNDEQIHGDPDADPQQQEGSDDNEPTD
;
A
#
# COMPACT_ATOMS: atom_id res chain seq x y z
N MET A 1 21.65 12.04 -1.97
CA MET A 1 20.24 12.49 -1.88
C MET A 1 19.65 12.43 -3.28
N MET A 2 18.90 11.41 -3.64
CA MET A 2 18.19 11.40 -4.92
C MET A 2 17.11 12.48 -4.87
N GLY A 3 17.23 13.49 -5.73
CA GLY A 3 16.23 14.54 -5.87
C GLY A 3 14.91 13.89 -6.28
N ILE A 4 13.89 13.99 -5.44
CA ILE A 4 12.53 13.61 -5.80
C ILE A 4 12.05 14.69 -6.77
N GLY A 5 12.19 14.41 -8.08
CA GLY A 5 11.56 15.23 -9.11
C GLY A 5 10.04 15.13 -9.00
N PRO A 6 9.28 16.12 -9.48
CA PRO A 6 7.83 16.03 -9.52
C PRO A 6 7.42 14.79 -10.31
N VAL A 7 6.54 13.96 -9.71
CA VAL A 7 5.96 12.80 -10.40
C VAL A 7 5.09 13.32 -11.54
N ASP A 8 5.47 13.03 -12.78
CA ASP A 8 4.59 13.29 -13.92
C ASP A 8 3.49 12.22 -13.91
N PHE A 9 2.26 12.62 -13.54
CA PHE A 9 1.10 11.72 -13.54
C PHE A 9 0.82 11.08 -14.91
N ARG A 10 1.40 11.59 -15.98
CA ARG A 10 1.34 10.98 -17.31
C ARG A 10 2.27 9.79 -17.46
N ASP A 11 3.30 9.69 -16.63
CA ASP A 11 4.13 8.48 -16.50
C ASP A 11 3.47 7.52 -15.51
N LYS A 12 2.49 6.76 -16.02
CA LYS A 12 1.73 5.79 -15.23
C LYS A 12 2.61 4.76 -14.51
N PRO A 13 3.65 4.15 -15.13
CA PRO A 13 4.56 3.26 -14.43
C PRO A 13 5.26 3.91 -13.22
N ALA A 14 5.74 5.14 -13.36
CA ALA A 14 6.36 5.87 -12.27
C ALA A 14 5.37 6.19 -11.14
N ALA A 15 4.13 6.56 -11.49
CA ALA A 15 3.06 6.79 -10.51
C ALA A 15 2.72 5.52 -9.73
N VAL A 16 2.59 4.38 -10.39
CA VAL A 16 2.35 3.07 -9.74
C VAL A 16 3.50 2.73 -8.80
N GLN A 17 4.75 2.90 -9.22
CA GLN A 17 5.91 2.67 -8.35
C GLN A 17 5.94 3.59 -7.13
N ALA A 18 5.52 4.85 -7.28
CA ALA A 18 5.43 5.79 -6.16
C ALA A 18 4.38 5.32 -5.13
N TYR A 19 3.20 4.88 -5.58
CA TYR A 19 2.17 4.30 -4.70
C TYR A 19 2.66 3.02 -4.02
N VAL A 20 3.31 2.10 -4.74
CA VAL A 20 3.86 0.87 -4.15
C VAL A 20 4.86 1.19 -3.05
N ARG A 21 5.78 2.14 -3.28
CA ARG A 21 6.74 2.58 -2.25
C ARG A 21 6.04 3.18 -1.04
N TYR A 22 5.04 4.02 -1.26
CA TYR A 22 4.22 4.59 -0.19
C TYR A 22 3.50 3.51 0.64
N MET A 23 2.92 2.52 -0.03
CA MET A 23 2.24 1.40 0.62
C MET A 23 3.21 0.56 1.45
N LEU A 24 4.37 0.21 0.89
CA LEU A 24 5.42 -0.54 1.60
C LEU A 24 6.00 0.26 2.79
N ASP A 25 6.16 1.58 2.70
CA ASP A 25 6.57 2.40 3.83
C ASP A 25 5.55 2.38 4.96
N ARG A 26 4.25 2.36 4.62
CA ARG A 26 3.17 2.22 5.60
C ARG A 26 3.20 0.86 6.29
N THR A 27 3.30 -0.22 5.53
CA THR A 27 3.33 -1.59 6.08
C THR A 27 4.61 -1.87 6.86
N ASN A 28 5.71 -1.22 6.52
CA ASN A 28 6.97 -1.31 7.27
C ASN A 28 6.82 -0.93 8.75
N ARG A 29 5.83 -0.11 9.08
CA ARG A 29 5.53 0.31 10.45
C ARG A 29 4.65 -0.66 11.23
N MET A 30 4.14 -1.72 10.59
CA MET A 30 3.30 -2.72 11.26
C MET A 30 4.08 -3.53 12.30
N ILE A 31 5.28 -3.90 11.95
CA ILE A 31 6.14 -4.78 12.74
C ILE A 31 7.28 -3.96 13.32
N LYS A 32 7.56 -4.17 14.59
CA LYS A 32 8.72 -3.64 15.29
C LYS A 32 9.65 -4.80 15.63
N VAL A 33 10.94 -4.63 15.37
CA VAL A 33 11.98 -5.62 15.67
C VAL A 33 13.00 -4.99 16.61
N ASP A 34 13.13 -5.51 17.81
CA ASP A 34 14.10 -5.07 18.79
C ASP A 34 15.29 -6.04 18.89
N GLY A 35 16.44 -5.53 19.39
CA GLY A 35 17.64 -6.35 19.62
C GLY A 35 18.52 -6.58 18.40
N LEU A 36 18.25 -5.90 17.28
CA LEU A 36 19.06 -6.01 16.07
C LEU A 36 20.51 -5.46 16.28
N PRO A 37 21.53 -6.10 15.67
CA PRO A 37 22.88 -5.55 15.67
C PRO A 37 23.00 -4.33 14.74
N ASP A 38 23.97 -3.47 14.96
CA ASP A 38 24.23 -2.27 14.15
C ASP A 38 24.44 -2.57 12.66
N SER A 39 24.86 -3.79 12.31
CA SER A 39 25.04 -4.26 10.93
C SER A 39 23.73 -4.50 10.18
N ILE A 40 22.59 -4.58 10.88
CA ILE A 40 21.26 -4.81 10.31
C ILE A 40 20.31 -3.66 10.69
N PRO A 41 20.21 -2.61 9.87
CA PRO A 41 19.22 -1.55 10.11
C PRO A 41 17.79 -2.12 10.03
N GLU A 42 16.99 -1.88 11.06
CA GLU A 42 15.62 -2.40 11.19
C GLU A 42 14.77 -2.11 9.94
N TYR A 43 14.78 -0.87 9.47
CA TYR A 43 14.02 -0.49 8.27
C TYR A 43 14.41 -1.32 7.03
N VAL A 44 15.71 -1.60 6.85
CA VAL A 44 16.22 -2.36 5.70
C VAL A 44 15.77 -3.82 5.78
N LEU A 45 15.90 -4.44 6.96
CA LEU A 45 15.43 -5.81 7.22
C LEU A 45 13.95 -5.93 6.87
N LYS A 46 13.12 -5.06 7.43
CA LYS A 46 11.66 -5.08 7.21
C LYS A 46 11.31 -4.87 5.73
N MET A 47 11.95 -3.91 5.06
CA MET A 47 11.74 -3.68 3.64
C MET A 47 12.14 -4.88 2.77
N MET A 48 13.25 -5.54 3.09
CA MET A 48 13.67 -6.75 2.35
C MET A 48 12.65 -7.89 2.49
N VAL A 49 12.23 -8.17 3.72
CA VAL A 49 11.27 -9.25 3.99
C VAL A 49 9.91 -8.95 3.37
N GLN A 50 9.37 -7.74 3.58
CA GLN A 50 8.06 -7.36 3.03
C GLN A 50 8.04 -7.25 1.50
N ALA A 51 9.11 -6.74 0.89
CA ALA A 51 9.15 -6.57 -0.56
C ALA A 51 9.40 -7.88 -1.30
N ASN A 52 10.34 -8.70 -0.81
CA ASN A 52 10.75 -9.95 -1.48
C ASN A 52 10.04 -11.19 -0.95
N GLY A 53 9.25 -11.07 0.12
CA GLY A 53 8.58 -12.17 0.80
C GLY A 53 9.48 -12.91 1.80
N HIS A 54 10.81 -12.75 1.73
CA HIS A 54 11.77 -13.36 2.63
C HIS A 54 13.15 -12.72 2.51
N CYS A 55 14.00 -12.94 3.51
CA CYS A 55 15.44 -12.75 3.45
C CYS A 55 16.14 -13.84 4.27
N ILE A 56 17.46 -13.95 4.16
CA ILE A 56 18.25 -14.77 5.07
C ILE A 56 19.05 -13.90 6.03
N VAL A 57 19.25 -14.43 7.23
CA VAL A 57 20.19 -13.89 8.21
C VAL A 57 21.36 -14.85 8.30
N ALA A 58 22.60 -14.35 8.12
CA ALA A 58 23.80 -15.18 8.11
C ALA A 58 25.01 -14.41 8.62
N HIS A 59 26.01 -15.13 9.10
CA HIS A 59 27.33 -14.58 9.42
C HIS A 59 28.18 -14.42 8.15
N VAL A 60 28.69 -13.20 7.95
CA VAL A 60 29.71 -12.87 6.96
C VAL A 60 30.83 -12.11 7.66
N ASP A 61 32.04 -12.62 7.58
CA ASP A 61 33.25 -12.02 8.18
C ASP A 61 33.10 -11.65 9.69
N GLY A 62 32.37 -12.50 10.42
CA GLY A 62 32.17 -12.35 11.85
C GLY A 62 31.04 -11.39 12.28
N GLN A 63 30.30 -10.84 11.34
CA GLN A 63 29.12 -10.01 11.60
C GLN A 63 27.86 -10.63 11.00
N LEU A 64 26.72 -10.39 11.64
CA LEU A 64 25.41 -10.79 11.13
C LEU A 64 24.93 -9.79 10.08
N TYR A 65 24.39 -10.30 8.98
CA TYR A 65 23.74 -9.52 7.93
C TYR A 65 22.40 -10.12 7.54
N ALA A 66 21.46 -9.26 7.22
CA ALA A 66 20.25 -9.66 6.49
C ALA A 66 20.53 -9.53 4.99
N LEU A 67 20.33 -10.60 4.24
CA LEU A 67 20.76 -10.72 2.85
C LEU A 67 19.60 -11.21 1.98
N THR A 68 19.52 -10.66 0.77
CA THR A 68 18.59 -11.14 -0.27
C THR A 68 19.34 -11.94 -1.31
N GLY A 69 18.66 -12.93 -1.89
CA GLY A 69 19.22 -13.79 -2.91
C GLY A 69 18.15 -14.62 -3.61
N THR A 70 18.54 -15.78 -4.11
CA THR A 70 17.66 -16.67 -4.86
C THR A 70 17.75 -18.10 -4.35
N TRP A 71 16.63 -18.78 -4.26
CA TRP A 71 16.55 -20.19 -3.96
C TRP A 71 17.25 -21.02 -5.06
N SER A 72 17.97 -22.04 -4.64
CA SER A 72 18.81 -22.89 -5.46
C SER A 72 18.90 -24.30 -4.86
N GLY A 73 19.81 -25.10 -5.37
CA GLY A 73 20.05 -26.47 -4.94
C GLY A 73 19.06 -27.48 -5.52
N PHE A 74 19.25 -28.75 -5.15
CA PHE A 74 18.33 -29.80 -5.56
C PHE A 74 17.02 -29.69 -4.79
N PRO A 75 15.86 -29.64 -5.46
CA PRO A 75 14.60 -29.41 -4.78
C PRO A 75 14.25 -30.52 -3.78
N ASP A 76 13.61 -30.15 -2.70
CA ASP A 76 13.02 -31.09 -1.76
C ASP A 76 11.80 -31.82 -2.39
N PRO A 77 11.19 -32.82 -1.69
CA PRO A 77 10.00 -33.51 -2.21
C PRO A 77 8.80 -32.61 -2.50
N TYR A 78 8.80 -31.38 -2.02
CA TYR A 78 7.76 -30.37 -2.22
C TYR A 78 8.16 -29.30 -3.24
N TYR A 79 9.22 -29.55 -4.02
CA TYR A 79 9.78 -28.64 -5.03
C TYR A 79 10.32 -27.31 -4.47
N ARG A 80 10.70 -27.25 -3.19
CA ARG A 80 11.34 -26.08 -2.60
C ARG A 80 12.85 -26.16 -2.75
N GLY A 81 13.50 -25.02 -2.99
CA GLY A 81 14.95 -24.94 -3.03
C GLY A 81 15.56 -25.27 -1.66
N THR A 82 16.66 -25.98 -1.64
CA THR A 82 17.37 -26.40 -0.41
C THR A 82 18.58 -25.55 -0.09
N GLU A 83 18.97 -24.68 -1.00
CA GLU A 83 20.10 -23.78 -0.88
C GLU A 83 19.66 -22.35 -1.24
N TYR A 84 20.40 -21.36 -0.74
CA TYR A 84 20.13 -19.94 -1.00
C TYR A 84 21.40 -19.25 -1.49
N VAL A 85 21.37 -18.75 -2.71
CA VAL A 85 22.52 -18.07 -3.35
C VAL A 85 22.38 -16.56 -3.16
N VAL A 86 23.42 -15.98 -2.58
CA VAL A 86 23.54 -14.53 -2.39
C VAL A 86 24.73 -14.01 -3.17
N ALA A 87 24.51 -12.98 -3.98
CA ALA A 87 25.54 -12.17 -4.61
C ALA A 87 25.41 -10.74 -4.09
N ASN A 88 26.34 -10.28 -3.27
CA ASN A 88 26.37 -8.95 -2.68
C ASN A 88 27.68 -8.23 -2.99
N PRO A 89 27.70 -7.32 -3.99
CA PRO A 89 28.90 -6.56 -4.34
C PRO A 89 29.43 -5.66 -3.19
N GLY A 90 28.53 -5.21 -2.30
CA GLY A 90 28.93 -4.38 -1.15
C GLY A 90 29.74 -5.13 -0.10
N LEU A 91 29.61 -6.46 -0.07
CA LEU A 91 30.39 -7.36 0.79
C LEU A 91 31.45 -8.13 -0.02
N ASP A 92 31.65 -7.79 -1.28
CA ASP A 92 32.53 -8.53 -2.21
C ASP A 92 32.30 -10.06 -2.17
N MET A 93 31.01 -10.46 -2.13
CA MET A 93 30.61 -11.83 -1.83
C MET A 93 29.69 -12.40 -2.90
N SER A 94 29.99 -13.66 -3.29
CA SER A 94 29.05 -14.56 -3.96
C SER A 94 29.13 -15.91 -3.26
N ARG A 95 28.08 -16.26 -2.50
CA ARG A 95 28.10 -17.46 -1.64
C ARG A 95 26.73 -18.15 -1.65
N THR A 96 26.78 -19.48 -1.54
CA THR A 96 25.61 -20.31 -1.32
C THR A 96 25.51 -20.64 0.17
N PHE A 97 24.33 -20.46 0.73
CA PHE A 97 23.98 -20.75 2.11
C PHE A 97 22.99 -21.89 2.17
N LYS A 98 22.99 -22.62 3.27
CA LYS A 98 22.06 -23.71 3.55
C LYS A 98 21.16 -23.35 4.73
N PRO A 99 19.86 -23.10 4.49
CA PRO A 99 18.92 -22.82 5.57
C PRO A 99 18.93 -23.91 6.65
N GLY A 100 18.98 -23.48 7.92
CA GLY A 100 19.08 -24.35 9.08
C GLY A 100 20.48 -24.87 9.41
N GLU A 101 21.50 -24.66 8.53
CA GLU A 101 22.89 -25.02 8.81
C GLU A 101 23.76 -23.76 9.04
N ASP A 102 23.75 -22.81 8.12
CA ASP A 102 24.60 -21.60 8.14
C ASP A 102 23.83 -20.30 7.93
N CYS A 103 22.55 -20.35 7.72
CA CYS A 103 21.65 -19.21 7.67
C CYS A 103 20.25 -19.56 8.18
N VAL A 104 19.51 -18.53 8.58
CA VAL A 104 18.09 -18.60 8.92
C VAL A 104 17.28 -17.82 7.90
N VAL A 105 16.11 -18.30 7.52
CA VAL A 105 15.18 -17.63 6.61
C VAL A 105 14.10 -16.93 7.39
N ILE A 106 14.07 -15.60 7.37
CA ILE A 106 12.93 -14.82 7.86
C ILE A 106 11.96 -14.65 6.71
N ARG A 107 10.70 -15.02 6.91
CA ARG A 107 9.63 -14.96 5.91
C ARG A 107 8.65 -13.86 6.26
N ASN A 108 8.06 -13.24 5.24
CA ASN A 108 6.95 -12.31 5.43
C ASN A 108 5.62 -13.03 5.65
N ASP A 109 5.43 -14.11 4.95
CA ASP A 109 4.24 -14.95 4.93
C ASP A 109 4.62 -16.40 4.58
N HIS A 110 3.75 -17.37 4.87
CA HIS A 110 4.00 -18.79 4.57
C HIS A 110 4.24 -19.07 3.07
N ALA A 111 3.64 -18.27 2.20
CA ALA A 111 3.79 -18.39 0.75
C ALA A 111 5.07 -17.73 0.20
N MET A 112 5.77 -16.94 1.03
CA MET A 112 6.96 -16.16 0.66
C MET A 112 6.74 -15.21 -0.54
N LEU A 113 5.52 -14.71 -0.70
CA LEU A 113 5.15 -13.81 -1.81
C LEU A 113 5.51 -12.35 -1.52
N GLY A 114 5.49 -11.95 -0.25
CA GLY A 114 5.63 -10.58 0.19
C GLY A 114 4.45 -9.70 -0.25
N LEU A 115 4.57 -8.39 -0.03
CA LEU A 115 3.49 -7.44 -0.22
C LEU A 115 3.50 -6.75 -1.59
N VAL A 116 4.59 -6.84 -2.36
CA VAL A 116 4.73 -6.13 -3.65
C VAL A 116 3.63 -6.50 -4.66
N PRO A 117 3.23 -7.79 -4.85
CA PRO A 117 2.16 -8.13 -5.77
C PRO A 117 0.83 -7.48 -5.42
N MET A 118 0.46 -7.50 -4.13
CA MET A 118 -0.75 -6.88 -3.62
C MET A 118 -0.69 -5.34 -3.74
N CYS A 119 0.42 -4.73 -3.34
CA CYS A 119 0.62 -3.29 -3.48
C CYS A 119 0.55 -2.84 -4.95
N ASN A 120 1.15 -3.59 -5.89
CA ASN A 120 1.05 -3.31 -7.32
C ASN A 120 -0.40 -3.35 -7.83
N HIS A 121 -1.18 -4.32 -7.36
CA HIS A 121 -2.59 -4.44 -7.75
C HIS A 121 -3.38 -3.19 -7.34
N TYR A 122 -3.35 -2.81 -6.06
CA TYR A 122 -4.09 -1.65 -5.56
C TYR A 122 -3.53 -0.33 -6.07
N ALA A 123 -2.19 -0.18 -6.15
CA ALA A 123 -1.54 0.99 -6.71
C ALA A 123 -1.96 1.25 -8.16
N SER A 124 -2.06 0.20 -8.98
CA SER A 124 -2.51 0.34 -10.37
C SER A 124 -3.95 0.86 -10.45
N MET A 125 -4.85 0.39 -9.59
CA MET A 125 -6.23 0.87 -9.54
C MET A 125 -6.32 2.31 -9.03
N LEU A 126 -5.54 2.69 -8.01
CA LEU A 126 -5.49 4.06 -7.49
C LEU A 126 -4.98 5.04 -8.54
N VAL A 127 -3.92 4.70 -9.26
CA VAL A 127 -3.39 5.53 -10.34
C VAL A 127 -4.43 5.74 -11.46
N GLU A 128 -5.21 4.70 -11.81
CA GLU A 128 -6.29 4.86 -12.81
C GLU A 128 -7.39 5.81 -12.31
N THR A 129 -7.75 5.73 -11.04
CA THR A 129 -8.74 6.65 -10.48
C THR A 129 -8.22 8.08 -10.40
N ASP A 130 -6.95 8.30 -10.04
CA ASP A 130 -6.31 9.62 -10.03
C ASP A 130 -6.22 10.24 -11.42
N LEU A 131 -5.84 9.45 -12.42
CA LEU A 131 -5.83 9.88 -13.81
C LEU A 131 -7.22 10.26 -14.29
N SER A 132 -8.23 9.46 -13.96
CA SER A 132 -9.62 9.72 -14.29
C SER A 132 -10.15 10.98 -13.60
N LEU A 133 -9.85 11.17 -12.31
CA LEU A 133 -10.15 12.39 -11.57
C LEU A 133 -9.49 13.61 -12.19
N THR A 134 -8.21 13.51 -12.55
CA THR A 134 -7.48 14.59 -13.21
C THR A 134 -8.12 14.95 -14.54
N MET A 135 -8.51 13.96 -15.34
CA MET A 135 -9.20 14.19 -16.62
C MET A 135 -10.56 14.88 -16.44
N GLU A 136 -11.36 14.44 -15.43
CA GLU A 136 -12.65 15.10 -15.14
C GLU A 136 -12.46 16.54 -14.65
N LEU A 137 -11.44 16.80 -13.82
CA LEU A 137 -11.10 18.15 -13.36
C LEU A 137 -10.65 19.05 -14.51
N VAL A 138 -9.84 18.53 -15.45
CA VAL A 138 -9.40 19.29 -16.64
C VAL A 138 -10.58 19.54 -17.57
N THR A 139 -11.41 18.51 -17.83
CA THR A 139 -12.61 18.64 -18.70
C THR A 139 -13.64 19.57 -18.09
N GLY A 140 -13.77 19.60 -16.76
CA GLY A 140 -14.65 20.53 -16.06
C GLY A 140 -14.24 22.00 -16.20
N ARG A 141 -12.94 22.28 -16.44
CA ARG A 141 -12.44 23.64 -16.75
C ARG A 141 -12.71 24.05 -18.20
N ALA A 142 -12.71 23.08 -19.11
CA ALA A 142 -12.96 23.30 -20.54
C ALA A 142 -14.16 22.45 -20.99
N PRO A 143 -15.40 22.84 -20.61
CA PRO A 143 -16.58 22.00 -20.81
C PRO A 143 -16.97 21.83 -22.29
N TYR A 144 -16.22 22.43 -23.21
CA TYR A 144 -16.52 22.41 -24.63
C TYR A 144 -15.33 21.93 -25.45
N ILE A 145 -15.63 21.14 -26.48
CA ILE A 145 -14.69 20.80 -27.54
C ILE A 145 -14.90 21.81 -28.66
N ILE A 146 -13.83 22.51 -29.03
CA ILE A 146 -13.88 23.53 -30.07
C ILE A 146 -13.26 22.96 -31.35
N GLY A 147 -14.09 22.73 -32.36
CA GLY A 147 -13.64 22.35 -33.70
C GLY A 147 -13.29 23.60 -34.53
N ALA A 148 -12.05 23.70 -35.02
CA ALA A 148 -11.59 24.80 -35.87
C ALA A 148 -11.56 24.39 -37.35
N GLY A 149 -12.10 25.22 -38.24
CA GLY A 149 -12.16 24.93 -39.66
C GLY A 149 -10.87 25.28 -40.43
N ASN A 150 -9.99 26.09 -39.84
CA ASN A 150 -8.74 26.56 -40.45
C ASN A 150 -7.70 26.90 -39.37
N ASP A 151 -6.45 27.19 -39.79
CA ASP A 151 -5.33 27.45 -38.87
C ASP A 151 -5.52 28.75 -38.03
N ALA A 152 -6.22 29.77 -38.57
CA ALA A 152 -6.49 30.99 -37.82
C ALA A 152 -7.51 30.74 -36.70
N ASP A 153 -8.55 29.95 -36.97
CA ASP A 153 -9.55 29.54 -35.97
C ASP A 153 -8.91 28.63 -34.89
N LYS A 154 -7.94 27.78 -35.27
CA LYS A 154 -7.18 26.97 -34.36
C LYS A 154 -6.35 27.78 -33.38
N LEU A 155 -5.63 28.81 -33.88
CA LEU A 155 -4.86 29.75 -33.05
C LEU A 155 -5.74 30.51 -32.07
N ALA A 156 -6.92 30.96 -32.51
CA ALA A 156 -7.89 31.65 -31.66
C ALA A 156 -8.47 30.71 -30.57
N ALA A 157 -8.74 29.47 -30.92
CA ALA A 157 -9.18 28.42 -29.96
C ALA A 157 -8.09 28.11 -28.93
N ASP A 158 -6.83 28.00 -29.35
CA ASP A 158 -5.69 27.78 -28.45
C ASP A 158 -5.47 28.94 -27.47
N ASP A 159 -5.63 30.19 -27.93
CA ASP A 159 -5.54 31.37 -27.07
C ASP A 159 -6.70 31.44 -26.08
N PHE A 160 -7.91 31.08 -26.50
CA PHE A 160 -9.07 30.99 -25.63
C PHE A 160 -8.89 29.94 -24.56
N ILE A 161 -8.42 28.74 -24.91
CA ILE A 161 -8.15 27.65 -23.95
C ILE A 161 -7.05 28.06 -22.95
N ARG A 162 -5.98 28.74 -23.42
CA ARG A 162 -4.93 29.23 -22.52
C ARG A 162 -5.45 30.25 -21.50
N LYS A 163 -6.31 31.18 -21.91
CA LYS A 163 -6.94 32.16 -21.03
C LYS A 163 -7.86 31.48 -20.00
N LEU A 164 -8.66 30.51 -20.43
CA LEU A 164 -9.47 29.71 -19.52
C LEU A 164 -8.60 28.96 -18.46
N TRP A 165 -7.48 28.37 -18.87
CA TRP A 165 -6.56 27.70 -17.95
C TRP A 165 -5.85 28.69 -17.00
N ALA A 166 -5.61 29.89 -17.44
CA ALA A 166 -5.07 30.96 -16.60
C ALA A 166 -6.11 31.54 -15.62
N GLY A 167 -7.38 31.12 -15.70
CA GLY A 167 -8.45 31.62 -14.84
C GLY A 167 -9.08 32.93 -15.31
N ASP A 168 -8.80 33.37 -16.57
CA ASP A 168 -9.37 34.57 -17.16
C ASP A 168 -10.77 34.22 -17.68
N LEU A 169 -11.80 34.78 -17.00
CA LEU A 169 -13.21 34.56 -17.34
C LEU A 169 -13.70 35.48 -18.48
N SER A 170 -12.87 36.43 -18.94
CA SER A 170 -13.23 37.42 -19.94
C SER A 170 -12.56 37.19 -21.30
N ALA A 171 -12.74 36.02 -21.90
CA ALA A 171 -12.29 35.80 -23.28
C ALA A 171 -13.29 36.36 -24.28
N VAL A 172 -12.93 37.42 -25.00
CA VAL A 172 -13.72 37.99 -26.06
C VAL A 172 -13.32 37.37 -27.40
N LEU A 173 -14.28 36.69 -28.05
CA LEU A 173 -14.13 36.14 -29.39
C LEU A 173 -14.76 37.11 -30.41
N GLU A 174 -14.06 37.41 -31.52
CA GLU A 174 -14.64 38.15 -32.63
C GLU A 174 -15.74 37.33 -33.33
N ASN A 175 -16.84 38.00 -33.74
CA ASN A 175 -18.00 37.31 -34.33
C ASN A 175 -17.70 36.42 -35.53
N ARG A 176 -16.69 36.76 -36.34
CA ARG A 176 -16.28 35.94 -37.50
C ARG A 176 -15.69 34.58 -37.13
N PHE A 177 -15.23 34.40 -35.87
CA PHE A 177 -14.71 33.10 -35.38
C PHE A 177 -15.85 32.23 -34.87
N ILE A 178 -16.98 32.78 -34.44
CA ILE A 178 -18.11 32.06 -33.92
C ILE A 178 -18.79 31.17 -35.00
N ASP A 179 -18.83 31.69 -36.26
CA ASP A 179 -19.42 30.94 -37.37
C ASP A 179 -18.55 29.78 -37.88
N GLY A 180 -17.22 29.84 -37.63
CA GLY A 180 -16.25 28.81 -38.02
C GLY A 180 -15.98 27.78 -36.93
N LEU A 181 -16.42 28.00 -35.68
CA LEU A 181 -16.15 27.15 -34.53
C LEU A 181 -17.38 26.27 -34.23
N LYS A 182 -17.18 24.97 -34.27
CA LYS A 182 -18.16 24.00 -33.76
C LYS A 182 -17.85 23.72 -32.29
N VAL A 183 -18.73 24.17 -31.42
CA VAL A 183 -18.64 23.98 -29.98
C VAL A 183 -19.55 22.83 -29.59
N ALA A 184 -18.98 21.74 -29.04
CA ALA A 184 -19.73 20.64 -28.51
C ALA A 184 -19.42 20.51 -27.01
N PRO A 185 -20.41 20.16 -26.16
CA PRO A 185 -20.12 19.87 -24.77
C PRO A 185 -19.17 18.69 -24.68
N ALA A 186 -18.12 18.80 -23.85
CA ALA A 186 -17.12 17.75 -23.68
C ALA A 186 -17.67 16.56 -22.90
N SER A 187 -18.65 16.79 -22.01
CA SER A 187 -19.40 15.73 -21.31
C SER A 187 -20.73 16.26 -20.75
N GLU A 188 -21.76 15.44 -20.77
CA GLU A 188 -22.98 15.64 -19.99
C GLU A 188 -22.81 14.85 -18.67
N GLY A 189 -22.83 15.51 -17.50
CA GLY A 189 -22.88 14.86 -16.18
C GLY A 189 -21.58 14.83 -15.37
N SER A 190 -20.69 15.80 -15.51
CA SER A 190 -19.39 15.86 -14.83
C SER A 190 -19.43 15.75 -13.28
N SER A 191 -20.44 16.34 -12.61
CA SER A 191 -20.53 16.33 -11.15
C SER A 191 -20.81 14.94 -10.55
N GLN A 192 -21.69 14.18 -11.17
CA GLN A 192 -22.01 12.83 -10.71
C GLN A 192 -20.84 11.86 -10.95
N ARG A 193 -20.15 11.98 -12.08
CA ARG A 193 -18.99 11.16 -12.40
C ARG A 193 -17.83 11.47 -11.46
N LEU A 194 -17.58 12.74 -11.11
CA LEU A 194 -16.56 13.14 -10.14
C LEU A 194 -16.82 12.50 -8.78
N SER A 195 -18.06 12.55 -8.28
CA SER A 195 -18.42 11.88 -7.01
C SER A 195 -18.18 10.38 -7.05
N GLN A 196 -18.56 9.72 -8.15
CA GLN A 196 -18.34 8.27 -8.34
C GLN A 196 -16.85 7.90 -8.36
N LEU A 197 -15.99 8.73 -8.97
CA LEU A 197 -14.54 8.51 -8.97
C LEU A 197 -13.92 8.71 -7.59
N ILE A 198 -14.38 9.71 -6.83
CA ILE A 198 -13.95 9.92 -5.45
C ILE A 198 -14.35 8.71 -4.58
N GLU A 199 -15.60 8.24 -4.71
CA GLU A 199 -16.08 7.05 -4.02
C GLU A 199 -15.26 5.81 -4.40
N ALA A 200 -14.94 5.63 -5.69
CA ALA A 200 -14.11 4.52 -6.16
C ALA A 200 -12.68 4.59 -5.58
N HIS A 201 -12.05 5.77 -5.55
CA HIS A 201 -10.74 5.94 -4.95
C HIS A 201 -10.74 5.58 -3.46
N GLN A 202 -11.73 6.06 -2.70
CA GLN A 202 -11.88 5.74 -1.29
C GLN A 202 -12.12 4.24 -1.06
N PHE A 203 -12.97 3.62 -1.89
CA PHE A 203 -13.26 2.19 -1.84
C PHE A 203 -12.01 1.33 -2.11
N ILE A 204 -11.19 1.68 -3.10
CA ILE A 204 -9.95 0.96 -3.40
C ILE A 204 -8.95 1.12 -2.25
N SER A 205 -8.83 2.33 -1.69
CA SER A 205 -7.97 2.59 -0.53
C SER A 205 -8.41 1.76 0.68
N ALA A 206 -9.70 1.72 0.98
CA ALA A 206 -10.25 0.91 2.05
C ALA A 206 -10.01 -0.59 1.84
N LYS A 207 -10.20 -1.09 0.61
CA LYS A 207 -9.91 -2.49 0.29
C LYS A 207 -8.45 -2.87 0.49
N TRP A 208 -7.52 -1.97 0.21
CA TRP A 208 -6.11 -2.22 0.49
C TRP A 208 -5.84 -2.34 1.99
N TYR A 209 -6.41 -1.44 2.82
CA TYR A 209 -6.29 -1.55 4.27
C TYR A 209 -6.91 -2.86 4.80
N ASN A 210 -8.10 -3.21 4.32
CA ASN A 210 -8.76 -4.46 4.71
C ASN A 210 -7.97 -5.70 4.28
N ALA A 211 -7.30 -5.66 3.11
CA ALA A 211 -6.43 -6.76 2.68
C ALA A 211 -5.18 -6.92 3.56
N LEU A 212 -4.81 -5.89 4.31
CA LEU A 212 -3.76 -5.93 5.33
C LEU A 212 -4.28 -6.30 6.73
N GLY A 213 -5.60 -6.53 6.88
CA GLY A 213 -6.21 -6.78 8.19
C GLY A 213 -6.51 -5.53 9.01
N LEU A 214 -6.43 -4.34 8.42
CA LEU A 214 -6.89 -3.11 9.08
C LEU A 214 -8.35 -2.85 8.77
N ASP A 215 -9.15 -2.65 9.82
CA ASP A 215 -10.53 -2.16 9.64
C ASP A 215 -10.50 -0.72 9.12
N SER A 216 -10.76 -0.55 7.85
CA SER A 216 -11.05 0.74 7.27
C SER A 216 -12.53 0.83 7.01
N ASN A 217 -13.24 1.49 7.91
CA ASN A 217 -14.66 1.77 7.81
C ASN A 217 -14.99 2.68 6.61
N TYR A 218 -14.88 2.13 5.40
CA TYR A 218 -15.52 2.72 4.23
C TYR A 218 -16.97 2.26 4.20
N ASN A 219 -17.77 2.84 5.08
CA ASN A 219 -19.21 2.77 4.98
C ASN A 219 -19.64 3.59 3.76
N MET A 220 -20.00 2.92 2.69
CA MET A 220 -20.97 3.50 1.75
C MET A 220 -22.20 3.85 2.59
N LYS A 221 -22.36 5.10 2.97
CA LYS A 221 -23.46 5.63 3.79
C LYS A 221 -24.81 5.50 3.07
N ARG A 222 -25.26 4.29 2.80
CA ARG A 222 -26.59 4.00 2.27
C ARG A 222 -27.43 3.09 3.14
N GLU A 223 -26.83 2.34 4.06
CA GLU A 223 -27.57 1.52 5.03
C GLU A 223 -26.86 1.54 6.38
N SER A 224 -27.61 1.68 7.45
CA SER A 224 -27.11 1.52 8.80
C SER A 224 -26.80 0.04 9.03
N LEU A 225 -25.52 -0.33 9.02
CA LEU A 225 -25.08 -1.66 9.41
C LEU A 225 -25.46 -1.91 10.85
N THR A 226 -26.01 -3.09 11.14
CA THR A 226 -26.23 -3.53 12.50
C THR A 226 -24.91 -3.92 13.16
N ALA A 227 -24.78 -3.78 14.48
CA ALA A 227 -23.56 -4.13 15.22
C ALA A 227 -23.06 -5.56 14.91
N ASN A 228 -23.98 -6.52 14.71
CA ASN A 228 -23.64 -7.90 14.36
C ASN A 228 -23.01 -8.06 12.95
N GLU A 229 -23.31 -7.17 12.01
CA GLU A 229 -22.69 -7.20 10.67
C GLU A 229 -21.28 -6.60 10.69
N VAL A 230 -21.02 -5.68 11.62
CA VAL A 230 -19.67 -5.13 11.86
C VAL A 230 -18.78 -6.19 12.48
N ASP A 231 -19.25 -6.94 13.50
CA ASP A 231 -18.49 -8.00 14.15
C ASP A 231 -18.17 -9.18 13.21
N MET A 232 -19.13 -9.61 12.38
CA MET A 232 -18.90 -10.68 11.38
C MET A 232 -17.91 -10.26 10.27
N ASN A 233 -17.74 -8.96 10.04
CA ASN A 233 -16.81 -8.44 9.04
C ASN A 233 -15.38 -8.33 9.62
N SER A 234 -15.24 -8.10 10.93
CA SER A 234 -13.95 -8.00 11.61
C SER A 234 -13.24 -9.35 11.69
N ASP A 235 -13.95 -10.45 12.01
CA ASP A 235 -13.38 -11.80 12.08
C ASP A 235 -12.78 -12.30 10.75
N SER A 236 -13.14 -11.69 9.61
CA SER A 236 -12.64 -12.08 8.29
C SER A 236 -11.38 -11.33 7.84
N LEU A 237 -10.92 -10.32 8.58
CA LEU A 237 -9.92 -9.35 8.10
C LEU A 237 -8.47 -9.65 8.51
N MET A 238 -8.24 -10.51 9.52
CA MET A 238 -6.92 -10.69 10.16
C MET A 238 -5.96 -11.74 9.59
N PRO A 239 -6.33 -12.70 8.72
CA PRO A 239 -5.47 -13.86 8.42
C PRO A 239 -4.07 -13.51 7.88
N LEU A 240 -3.92 -12.37 7.20
CA LEU A 240 -2.62 -11.98 6.63
C LEU A 240 -1.68 -11.42 7.68
N VAL A 241 -2.17 -10.59 8.60
CA VAL A 241 -1.34 -9.99 9.66
C VAL A 241 -0.88 -11.06 10.64
N ASP A 242 -1.77 -11.96 11.02
CA ASP A 242 -1.47 -13.08 11.91
C ASP A 242 -0.42 -14.02 11.28
N ASP A 243 -0.61 -14.39 10.01
CA ASP A 243 0.34 -15.19 9.24
C ASP A 243 1.72 -14.50 9.15
N MET A 244 1.73 -13.20 8.93
CA MET A 244 2.96 -12.41 8.90
C MET A 244 3.65 -12.41 10.27
N LEU A 245 2.91 -12.14 11.34
CA LEU A 245 3.46 -12.09 12.69
C LEU A 245 4.05 -13.44 13.10
N ASP A 246 3.32 -14.54 12.88
CA ASP A 246 3.77 -15.90 13.14
C ASP A 246 5.06 -16.25 12.38
N CYS A 247 5.10 -15.94 11.08
CA CYS A 247 6.29 -16.15 10.26
C CYS A 247 7.51 -15.34 10.72
N TRP A 248 7.29 -14.10 11.16
CA TRP A 248 8.35 -13.26 11.68
C TRP A 248 8.85 -13.75 13.04
N GLN A 249 7.96 -14.13 13.96
CA GLN A 249 8.30 -14.65 15.27
C GLN A 249 9.09 -15.95 15.14
N THR A 250 8.60 -16.90 14.33
CA THR A 250 9.30 -18.15 14.04
C THR A 250 10.71 -17.89 13.49
N GLY A 251 10.84 -16.99 12.49
CA GLY A 251 12.14 -16.69 11.91
C GLY A 251 13.11 -16.03 12.91
N VAL A 252 12.61 -15.15 13.77
CA VAL A 252 13.42 -14.51 14.82
C VAL A 252 13.83 -15.50 15.92
N GLU A 253 12.95 -16.42 16.31
CA GLU A 253 13.29 -17.51 17.25
C GLU A 253 14.42 -18.38 16.69
N GLU A 254 14.33 -18.79 15.42
CA GLU A 254 15.39 -19.55 14.75
C GLU A 254 16.72 -18.77 14.68
N VAL A 255 16.67 -17.44 14.47
CA VAL A 255 17.87 -16.57 14.50
C VAL A 255 18.49 -16.56 15.90
N ASN A 256 17.68 -16.41 16.93
CA ASN A 256 18.13 -16.40 18.32
C ASN A 256 18.78 -17.73 18.70
N GLU A 257 18.18 -18.85 18.30
CA GLU A 257 18.72 -20.19 18.56
C GLU A 257 20.06 -20.43 17.83
N MET A 258 20.12 -20.10 16.54
CA MET A 258 21.30 -20.38 15.71
C MET A 258 22.48 -19.46 16.06
N PHE A 259 22.24 -18.19 16.33
CA PHE A 259 23.30 -17.18 16.48
C PHE A 259 23.48 -16.66 17.92
N GLY A 260 22.67 -17.15 18.86
CA GLY A 260 22.74 -16.75 20.27
C GLY A 260 22.38 -15.27 20.49
N THR A 261 21.46 -14.75 19.70
CA THR A 261 20.93 -13.39 19.80
C THR A 261 19.70 -13.30 20.71
N SER A 262 19.16 -12.12 20.89
CA SER A 262 17.95 -11.87 21.69
C SER A 262 17.02 -10.90 20.98
N TRP A 263 16.71 -11.17 19.71
CA TRP A 263 15.77 -10.37 18.95
C TRP A 263 14.35 -10.66 19.42
N SER A 264 13.49 -9.67 19.31
CA SER A 264 12.04 -9.83 19.51
C SER A 264 11.26 -9.13 18.43
N VAL A 265 10.08 -9.64 18.13
CA VAL A 265 9.16 -9.10 17.13
C VAL A 265 7.80 -8.89 17.76
N GLU A 266 7.25 -7.72 17.57
CA GLU A 266 5.91 -7.36 18.01
C GLU A 266 5.18 -6.51 16.97
N LEU A 267 3.85 -6.51 17.01
CA LEU A 267 3.06 -5.52 16.28
C LEU A 267 3.30 -4.13 16.88
N SER A 268 3.38 -3.12 16.04
CA SER A 268 3.46 -1.73 16.53
C SER A 268 2.16 -1.37 17.28
N SER A 269 2.24 -0.41 18.22
CA SER A 269 1.11 -0.04 19.08
C SER A 269 -0.20 0.25 18.33
N SER A 270 -0.12 0.93 17.19
CA SER A 270 -1.32 1.25 16.39
C SER A 270 -2.02 0.02 15.79
N TRP A 271 -1.27 -1.06 15.56
CA TRP A 271 -1.79 -2.33 15.05
C TRP A 271 -2.24 -3.21 16.20
N LYS A 272 -1.53 -3.17 17.31
CA LYS A 272 -1.86 -3.87 18.54
C LYS A 272 -3.18 -3.38 19.14
N ASP A 273 -3.39 -2.05 19.17
CA ASP A 273 -4.66 -1.46 19.63
C ASP A 273 -5.85 -1.93 18.76
N ASN A 274 -5.63 -2.15 17.47
CA ASN A 274 -6.65 -2.65 16.55
C ASN A 274 -6.92 -4.16 16.78
N ASP A 275 -5.88 -4.94 17.01
CA ASP A 275 -5.95 -6.36 17.33
C ASP A 275 -6.68 -6.60 18.65
N GLU A 276 -6.37 -5.84 19.70
CA GLU A 276 -7.05 -5.88 20.99
C GLU A 276 -8.53 -5.48 20.89
N GLN A 277 -8.91 -4.58 19.98
CA GLN A 277 -10.30 -4.24 19.72
C GLN A 277 -11.09 -5.36 19.04
N ILE A 278 -10.43 -6.19 18.23
CA ILE A 278 -11.06 -7.26 17.47
C ILE A 278 -11.12 -8.57 18.29
N HIS A 279 -10.02 -8.92 18.96
CA HIS A 279 -9.90 -10.18 19.71
C HIS A 279 -10.16 -10.05 21.21
N GLY A 280 -10.37 -8.83 21.71
CA GLY A 280 -10.41 -8.53 23.14
C GLY A 280 -9.02 -8.57 23.77
N ASP A 281 -8.85 -7.87 24.89
CA ASP A 281 -7.61 -7.90 25.67
C ASP A 281 -7.45 -9.30 26.31
N PRO A 282 -6.44 -10.11 25.91
CA PRO A 282 -6.24 -11.42 26.50
C PRO A 282 -5.89 -11.37 27.99
N ASP A 283 -5.47 -10.20 28.50
CA ASP A 283 -5.16 -9.96 29.90
C ASP A 283 -6.31 -9.24 30.66
N ALA A 284 -7.45 -8.98 29.99
CA ALA A 284 -8.61 -8.37 30.63
C ALA A 284 -9.25 -9.33 31.61
N ASP A 285 -9.24 -8.98 32.92
CA ASP A 285 -9.86 -9.74 34.00
C ASP A 285 -11.38 -9.86 33.74
N PRO A 286 -11.95 -11.08 33.62
CA PRO A 286 -13.37 -11.29 33.30
C PRO A 286 -14.37 -10.69 34.31
N GLN A 287 -13.90 -10.10 35.40
CA GLN A 287 -14.75 -9.54 36.46
C GLN A 287 -15.17 -8.07 36.27
N GLN A 288 -14.74 -7.38 35.22
CA GLN A 288 -15.12 -5.97 35.00
C GLN A 288 -16.32 -5.76 34.05
N GLN A 289 -16.90 -6.81 33.47
CA GLN A 289 -18.03 -6.70 32.55
C GLN A 289 -19.43 -6.89 33.20
N GLU A 290 -19.53 -7.19 34.49
CA GLU A 290 -20.82 -7.27 35.21
C GLU A 290 -21.06 -6.05 36.10
N GLY A 291 -21.37 -4.88 35.51
CA GLY A 291 -21.63 -3.72 36.39
C GLY A 291 -22.10 -2.45 35.71
N SER A 292 -23.11 -2.53 34.83
CA SER A 292 -23.90 -1.32 34.52
C SER A 292 -25.27 -1.63 33.89
N ASP A 293 -26.06 -2.44 34.62
CA ASP A 293 -27.50 -2.53 34.39
C ASP A 293 -28.22 -2.28 35.71
N ASP A 294 -28.29 -1.02 36.14
CA ASP A 294 -29.23 -0.53 37.15
C ASP A 294 -29.55 0.93 36.86
N ASN A 295 -30.57 1.14 36.06
CA ASN A 295 -31.40 2.34 36.08
C ASN A 295 -32.87 1.97 35.87
N GLU A 296 -33.55 1.62 36.98
CA GLU A 296 -34.99 1.67 37.06
C GLU A 296 -35.47 3.13 36.95
N PRO A 297 -36.57 3.42 36.27
CA PRO A 297 -37.23 4.72 36.36
C PRO A 297 -38.15 4.74 37.54
N THR A 298 -37.91 5.64 38.51
CA THR A 298 -38.88 6.04 39.51
C THR A 298 -39.61 7.29 39.05
N ASP A 299 -40.96 7.14 38.97
CA ASP A 299 -42.07 8.13 39.03
C ASP A 299 -41.98 9.42 38.18
#